data_9e7a313505f37ebf1dbbdaab7ee3e9cf
#
_entry.id   9e7a313505f37ebf1dbbdaab7ee3e9cf
#
_cell.length_a   1.000
_cell.length_b   1.000
_cell.length_c   1.000
_cell.angle_alpha   90.00
_cell.angle_beta   90.00
_cell.angle_gamma   90.00
#
_symmetry.space_group_name_H-M   'P 1'
#
loop_
_entity.id
_entity.type
_entity.pdbx_description
1 polymer ?
#
loop_
_entity_poly.entity_id
_entity_poly.type
_entity_poly.pdbx_seq_one_letter_code
_entity_poly.pdbx_strand_id
1 'polypeptide(L)'
;MSGSDMKVVAKRQLKGQWVNAIVIMIISGLILGATGILGIFLGPFAILVTMAVNGPFTLGTTIYYLKVIRGENAEIGDVFKGFGNFAGAFVLIFLKGLFVFLWSLLLVIPGIMKSYSYAMAFYILADNPEMSSMEALKQSQTMIKGHRMELFVLQFSFFGWFLLGTITLGLANFYTIPYMQAAIAAFYENLAGNSRDYGATEYNTEYKAEYTSAAVADNTQAELLYQQFSGATEVLGSGSAPTTVLNQNQIPNQMEGSFTGVQGSLTGVAYTLDDRVEYAVGRDEELCGILADRDNTSISRMHCTIQFVSSQNGYYVTDQSFNGTFADGVRLPKGEPQFVHRGTVITLGDQREGFRLD
;
A
#
# COMPACT_ATOMS: atom_id res chain seq x y z
N MET A 1 3.24 0.57 5.86
CA MET A 1 2.30 0.59 4.70
C MET A 1 2.53 -0.65 3.86
N SER A 2 1.48 -1.27 3.34
CA SER A 2 1.63 -2.44 2.44
C SER A 2 1.98 -1.99 1.01
N GLY A 3 2.41 -2.95 0.17
CA GLY A 3 2.68 -2.63 -1.25
C GLY A 3 1.45 -2.13 -2.03
N SER A 4 0.23 -2.49 -1.59
CA SER A 4 -1.03 -1.97 -2.11
C SER A 4 -1.21 -0.49 -1.77
N ASP A 5 -0.91 -0.09 -0.52
CA ASP A 5 -1.05 1.28 -0.06
C ASP A 5 -0.13 2.23 -0.83
N MET A 6 1.10 1.79 -1.10
CA MET A 6 2.08 2.55 -1.89
C MET A 6 1.58 2.80 -3.32
N LYS A 7 0.91 1.81 -3.93
CA LYS A 7 0.28 1.98 -5.24
C LYS A 7 -0.87 2.98 -5.21
N VAL A 8 -1.70 2.92 -4.17
CA VAL A 8 -2.81 3.88 -4.00
C VAL A 8 -2.27 5.30 -3.85
N VAL A 9 -1.27 5.51 -2.98
CA VAL A 9 -0.60 6.80 -2.81
C VAL A 9 -0.01 7.29 -4.14
N ALA A 10 0.73 6.44 -4.84
CA ALA A 10 1.33 6.79 -6.13
C ALA A 10 0.29 7.21 -7.17
N LYS A 11 -0.79 6.45 -7.32
CA LYS A 11 -1.87 6.75 -8.26
C LYS A 11 -2.55 8.08 -7.96
N ARG A 12 -2.76 8.36 -6.68
CA ARG A 12 -3.36 9.60 -6.20
C ARG A 12 -2.47 10.80 -6.46
N GLN A 13 -1.21 10.73 -6.06
CA GLN A 13 -0.26 11.84 -6.23
C GLN A 13 0.09 12.11 -7.70
N LEU A 14 -0.04 11.11 -8.56
CA LEU A 14 0.05 11.30 -10.01
C LEU A 14 -1.19 11.97 -10.61
N LYS A 15 -2.31 12.09 -9.89
CA LYS A 15 -3.51 12.79 -10.40
C LYS A 15 -3.15 14.25 -10.68
N GLY A 16 -3.29 14.67 -11.93
CA GLY A 16 -2.85 15.99 -12.43
C GLY A 16 -1.40 16.05 -12.93
N GLN A 17 -0.55 15.07 -12.62
CA GLN A 17 0.86 15.01 -13.04
C GLN A 17 1.14 13.96 -14.14
N TRP A 18 0.12 13.26 -14.63
CA TRP A 18 0.29 12.17 -15.61
C TRP A 18 0.99 12.64 -16.89
N VAL A 19 0.62 13.80 -17.41
CA VAL A 19 1.21 14.34 -18.65
C VAL A 19 2.71 14.57 -18.43
N ASN A 20 3.10 15.24 -17.34
CA ASN A 20 4.50 15.49 -17.02
C ASN A 20 5.28 14.20 -16.85
N ALA A 21 4.72 13.22 -16.14
CA ALA A 21 5.35 11.92 -15.90
C ALA A 21 5.56 11.12 -17.20
N ILE A 22 4.59 11.16 -18.14
CA ILE A 22 4.71 10.56 -19.47
C ILE A 22 5.78 11.28 -20.30
N VAL A 23 5.80 12.60 -20.29
CA VAL A 23 6.83 13.40 -21.00
C VAL A 23 8.23 13.05 -20.48
N ILE A 24 8.41 12.96 -19.16
CA ILE A 24 9.67 12.55 -18.54
C ILE A 24 10.06 11.14 -18.97
N MET A 25 9.13 10.21 -19.04
CA MET A 25 9.38 8.86 -19.53
C MET A 25 9.86 8.88 -21.00
N ILE A 26 9.23 9.68 -21.87
CA ILE A 26 9.65 9.83 -23.26
C ILE A 26 11.06 10.43 -23.35
N ILE A 27 11.33 11.49 -22.59
CA ILE A 27 12.67 12.11 -22.53
C ILE A 27 13.71 11.07 -22.07
N SER A 28 13.39 10.28 -21.02
CA SER A 28 14.25 9.20 -20.52
C SER A 28 14.55 8.17 -21.61
N GLY A 29 13.52 7.77 -22.37
CA GLY A 29 13.66 6.82 -23.47
C GLY A 29 14.52 7.37 -24.61
N LEU A 30 14.37 8.64 -24.96
CA LEU A 30 15.19 9.31 -25.98
C LEU A 30 16.65 9.41 -25.55
N ILE A 31 16.93 9.77 -24.30
CA ILE A 31 18.28 9.86 -23.75
C ILE A 31 18.94 8.47 -23.76
N LEU A 32 18.23 7.45 -23.29
CA LEU A 32 18.73 6.07 -23.27
C LEU A 32 18.97 5.55 -24.70
N GLY A 33 18.07 5.84 -25.63
CA GLY A 33 18.24 5.50 -27.05
C GLY A 33 19.44 6.21 -27.69
N ALA A 34 19.58 7.51 -27.46
CA ALA A 34 20.69 8.29 -27.99
C ALA A 34 22.05 7.81 -27.46
N THR A 35 22.15 7.54 -26.15
CA THR A 35 23.38 6.99 -25.54
C THR A 35 23.68 5.57 -26.04
N GLY A 36 22.64 4.76 -26.34
CA GLY A 36 22.81 3.43 -26.95
C GLY A 36 23.36 3.52 -28.38
N ILE A 37 22.83 4.42 -29.22
CA ILE A 37 23.34 4.65 -30.57
C ILE A 37 24.78 5.15 -30.54
N LEU A 38 25.10 6.11 -29.65
CA LEU A 38 26.44 6.62 -29.49
C LEU A 38 27.44 5.51 -29.08
N GLY A 39 26.95 4.49 -28.37
CA GLY A 39 27.70 3.31 -27.97
C GLY A 39 28.27 2.54 -29.14
N ILE A 40 27.63 2.50 -30.29
CA ILE A 40 28.08 1.83 -31.50
C ILE A 40 29.36 2.49 -32.03
N PHE A 41 29.49 3.81 -31.87
CA PHE A 41 30.63 4.57 -32.36
C PHE A 41 31.81 4.66 -31.37
N LEU A 42 31.52 4.66 -30.05
CA LEU A 42 32.50 4.88 -28.98
C LEU A 42 33.07 3.59 -28.40
N GLY A 43 32.56 2.43 -28.77
CA GLY A 43 33.03 1.15 -28.22
C GLY A 43 33.02 1.11 -26.69
N PRO A 44 34.09 0.64 -26.01
CA PRO A 44 34.12 0.54 -24.55
C PRO A 44 33.93 1.86 -23.79
N PHE A 45 34.31 3.00 -24.41
CA PHE A 45 34.14 4.32 -23.81
C PHE A 45 32.66 4.75 -23.70
N ALA A 46 31.77 4.09 -24.46
CA ALA A 46 30.34 4.34 -24.41
C ALA A 46 29.79 4.14 -23.01
N ILE A 47 30.29 3.18 -22.24
CA ILE A 47 29.82 2.91 -20.88
C ILE A 47 29.99 4.15 -19.99
N LEU A 48 31.15 4.81 -20.06
CA LEU A 48 31.42 6.02 -19.28
C LEU A 48 30.48 7.18 -19.69
N VAL A 49 30.34 7.38 -21.01
CA VAL A 49 29.42 8.42 -21.51
C VAL A 49 27.97 8.14 -21.10
N THR A 50 27.54 6.89 -21.21
CA THR A 50 26.20 6.46 -20.77
C THR A 50 26.01 6.71 -19.28
N MET A 51 26.96 6.39 -18.43
CA MET A 51 26.90 6.64 -16.99
C MET A 51 26.92 8.14 -16.67
N ALA A 52 27.73 8.93 -17.38
CA ALA A 52 27.80 10.38 -17.22
C ALA A 52 26.47 11.10 -17.52
N VAL A 53 25.73 10.60 -18.48
CA VAL A 53 24.42 11.16 -18.81
C VAL A 53 23.30 10.57 -17.93
N ASN A 54 23.25 9.23 -17.80
CA ASN A 54 22.17 8.57 -17.09
C ASN A 54 22.22 8.74 -15.58
N GLY A 55 23.40 8.93 -14.97
CA GLY A 55 23.53 9.16 -13.52
C GLY A 55 22.79 10.41 -13.06
N PRO A 56 23.18 11.61 -13.55
CA PRO A 56 22.49 12.84 -13.22
C PRO A 56 21.02 12.83 -13.63
N PHE A 57 20.70 12.23 -14.78
CA PHE A 57 19.33 12.12 -15.25
C PHE A 57 18.46 11.25 -14.32
N THR A 58 19.00 10.12 -13.85
CA THR A 58 18.33 9.26 -12.87
C THR A 58 18.09 10.01 -11.55
N LEU A 59 19.10 10.78 -11.08
CA LEU A 59 18.94 11.61 -9.88
C LEU A 59 17.83 12.64 -10.06
N GLY A 60 17.79 13.34 -11.20
CA GLY A 60 16.75 14.32 -11.50
C GLY A 60 15.36 13.70 -11.61
N THR A 61 15.25 12.54 -12.24
CA THR A 61 14.00 11.77 -12.29
C THR A 61 13.54 11.36 -10.90
N THR A 62 14.47 10.95 -10.04
CA THR A 62 14.18 10.64 -8.64
C THR A 62 13.66 11.87 -7.88
N ILE A 63 14.30 13.03 -8.05
CA ILE A 63 13.84 14.30 -7.47
C ILE A 63 12.41 14.62 -7.92
N TYR A 64 12.11 14.47 -9.20
CA TYR A 64 10.76 14.70 -9.73
C TYR A 64 9.72 13.80 -9.04
N TYR A 65 9.95 12.48 -8.99
CA TYR A 65 8.98 11.56 -8.37
C TYR A 65 8.87 11.74 -6.86
N LEU A 66 9.94 12.12 -6.15
CA LEU A 66 9.86 12.50 -4.75
C LEU A 66 8.94 13.71 -4.54
N LYS A 67 9.09 14.75 -5.36
CA LYS A 67 8.21 15.92 -5.32
C LYS A 67 6.75 15.55 -5.58
N VAL A 68 6.50 14.70 -6.60
CA VAL A 68 5.15 14.20 -6.88
C VAL A 68 4.57 13.51 -5.65
N ILE A 69 5.30 12.59 -5.04
CA ILE A 69 4.82 11.85 -3.86
C ILE A 69 4.64 12.79 -2.66
N ARG A 70 5.50 13.78 -2.47
CA ARG A 70 5.39 14.79 -1.41
C ARG A 70 4.27 15.80 -1.61
N GLY A 71 3.59 15.76 -2.77
CA GLY A 71 2.56 16.75 -3.12
C GLY A 71 3.13 18.14 -3.39
N GLU A 72 4.41 18.22 -3.71
CA GLU A 72 5.10 19.46 -4.07
C GLU A 72 4.86 19.81 -5.54
N ASN A 73 5.12 21.05 -5.93
CA ASN A 73 5.06 21.45 -7.34
C ASN A 73 6.18 20.78 -8.11
N ALA A 74 5.86 19.69 -8.83
CA ALA A 74 6.78 18.93 -9.63
C ALA A 74 6.70 19.37 -11.11
N GLU A 75 7.81 19.80 -11.66
CA GLU A 75 7.93 20.29 -13.03
C GLU A 75 8.84 19.39 -13.86
N ILE A 76 8.63 19.39 -15.21
CA ILE A 76 9.50 18.63 -16.12
C ILE A 76 10.96 19.06 -15.98
N GLY A 77 11.21 20.35 -15.67
CA GLY A 77 12.53 20.91 -15.43
C GLY A 77 13.29 20.27 -14.24
N ASP A 78 12.57 19.68 -13.28
CA ASP A 78 13.21 19.04 -12.10
C ASP A 78 14.11 17.86 -12.49
N VAL A 79 13.82 17.22 -13.63
CA VAL A 79 14.64 16.11 -14.15
C VAL A 79 16.09 16.55 -14.46
N PHE A 80 16.29 17.82 -14.77
CA PHE A 80 17.62 18.36 -15.05
C PHE A 80 18.34 18.83 -13.78
N LYS A 81 17.66 18.91 -12.62
CA LYS A 81 18.30 19.29 -11.33
C LYS A 81 19.36 18.29 -10.87
N GLY A 82 19.25 17.03 -11.30
CA GLY A 82 20.28 16.04 -11.00
C GLY A 82 21.67 16.37 -11.58
N PHE A 83 21.72 17.21 -12.62
CA PHE A 83 23.00 17.70 -13.17
C PHE A 83 23.68 18.70 -12.24
N GLY A 84 22.98 19.31 -11.29
CA GLY A 84 23.57 20.16 -10.24
C GLY A 84 24.50 19.38 -9.30
N ASN A 85 24.24 18.07 -9.11
CA ASN A 85 25.15 17.16 -8.38
C ASN A 85 25.72 16.11 -9.34
N PHE A 86 26.31 16.57 -10.42
CA PHE A 86 26.85 15.70 -11.49
C PHE A 86 27.81 14.65 -10.96
N ALA A 87 28.80 15.09 -10.17
CA ALA A 87 29.87 14.22 -9.65
C ALA A 87 29.29 13.13 -8.72
N GLY A 88 28.41 13.50 -7.80
CA GLY A 88 27.76 12.56 -6.91
C GLY A 88 26.91 11.54 -7.66
N ALA A 89 26.10 11.98 -8.61
CA ALA A 89 25.25 11.11 -9.40
C ALA A 89 26.04 10.17 -10.33
N PHE A 90 27.11 10.69 -10.95
CA PHE A 90 28.00 9.87 -11.79
C PHE A 90 28.72 8.79 -10.97
N VAL A 91 29.34 9.18 -9.84
CA VAL A 91 30.03 8.24 -8.96
C VAL A 91 29.04 7.22 -8.39
N LEU A 92 27.83 7.64 -8.04
CA LEU A 92 26.82 6.75 -7.50
C LEU A 92 26.42 5.66 -8.52
N ILE A 93 26.10 6.03 -9.77
CA ILE A 93 25.72 5.06 -10.79
C ILE A 93 26.89 4.12 -11.12
N PHE A 94 28.10 4.65 -11.16
CA PHE A 94 29.32 3.87 -11.40
C PHE A 94 29.57 2.85 -10.29
N LEU A 95 29.57 3.27 -9.02
CA LEU A 95 29.79 2.37 -7.88
C LEU A 95 28.69 1.34 -7.75
N LYS A 96 27.42 1.76 -7.92
CA LYS A 96 26.28 0.85 -7.93
C LYS A 96 26.44 -0.22 -9.01
N GLY A 97 26.75 0.19 -10.23
CA GLY A 97 26.97 -0.71 -11.36
C GLY A 97 28.16 -1.67 -11.11
N LEU A 98 29.29 -1.14 -10.64
CA LEU A 98 30.49 -1.92 -10.32
C LEU A 98 30.20 -2.98 -9.25
N PHE A 99 29.58 -2.60 -8.14
CA PHE A 99 29.29 -3.55 -7.07
C PHE A 99 28.26 -4.61 -7.49
N VAL A 100 27.20 -4.21 -8.20
CA VAL A 100 26.22 -5.19 -8.71
C VAL A 100 26.90 -6.14 -9.70
N PHE A 101 27.76 -5.64 -10.60
CA PHE A 101 28.50 -6.45 -11.55
C PHE A 101 29.44 -7.46 -10.85
N LEU A 102 30.23 -7.01 -9.87
CA LEU A 102 31.13 -7.89 -9.10
C LEU A 102 30.39 -9.01 -8.39
N TRP A 103 29.24 -8.69 -7.78
CA TRP A 103 28.42 -9.71 -7.13
C TRP A 103 27.73 -10.63 -8.13
N SER A 104 27.36 -10.13 -9.32
CA SER A 104 26.78 -10.94 -10.39
C SER A 104 27.80 -11.87 -11.02
N LEU A 105 29.06 -11.49 -11.05
CA LEU A 105 30.17 -12.32 -11.51
C LEU A 105 30.36 -13.54 -10.59
N LEU A 106 30.16 -13.35 -9.29
CA LEU A 106 30.22 -14.44 -8.31
C LEU A 106 29.05 -15.41 -8.51
N LEU A 107 27.84 -14.89 -8.48
CA LEU A 107 26.58 -15.61 -8.71
C LEU A 107 25.47 -14.60 -9.08
N VAL A 108 24.55 -14.99 -9.95
CA VAL A 108 23.44 -14.12 -10.42
C VAL A 108 22.53 -13.70 -9.27
N ILE A 109 22.16 -14.64 -8.37
CA ILE A 109 21.26 -14.36 -7.24
C ILE A 109 21.83 -13.29 -6.29
N PRO A 110 23.06 -13.38 -5.78
CA PRO A 110 23.67 -12.29 -5.00
C PRO A 110 23.71 -10.95 -5.73
N GLY A 111 23.95 -10.94 -7.04
CA GLY A 111 23.91 -9.73 -7.87
C GLY A 111 22.53 -9.06 -7.83
N ILE A 112 21.47 -9.84 -8.00
CA ILE A 112 20.08 -9.36 -7.88
C ILE A 112 19.82 -8.82 -6.47
N MET A 113 20.20 -9.55 -5.43
CA MET A 113 20.03 -9.12 -4.04
C MET A 113 20.76 -7.79 -3.75
N LYS A 114 21.95 -7.60 -4.33
CA LYS A 114 22.69 -6.34 -4.20
C LYS A 114 22.07 -5.21 -4.99
N SER A 115 21.50 -5.47 -6.15
CA SER A 115 20.72 -4.49 -6.92
C SER A 115 19.59 -3.90 -6.08
N TYR A 116 18.83 -4.76 -5.39
CA TYR A 116 17.79 -4.32 -4.43
C TYR A 116 18.37 -3.60 -3.22
N SER A 117 19.53 -4.03 -2.72
CA SER A 117 20.19 -3.36 -1.58
C SER A 117 20.58 -1.92 -1.88
N TYR A 118 20.83 -1.57 -3.14
CA TYR A 118 21.19 -0.23 -3.58
C TYR A 118 20.02 0.53 -4.24
N ALA A 119 18.79 0.03 -4.12
CA ALA A 119 17.65 0.61 -4.81
C ALA A 119 17.33 2.03 -4.33
N MET A 120 17.50 2.30 -3.03
CA MET A 120 17.17 3.60 -2.41
C MET A 120 18.28 4.64 -2.51
N ALA A 121 19.48 4.29 -3.04
CA ALA A 121 20.66 5.15 -3.00
C ALA A 121 20.46 6.50 -3.73
N PHE A 122 19.76 6.52 -4.87
CA PHE A 122 19.45 7.75 -5.58
C PHE A 122 18.45 8.63 -4.84
N TYR A 123 17.50 8.03 -4.12
CA TYR A 123 16.54 8.75 -3.28
C TYR A 123 17.25 9.42 -2.09
N ILE A 124 18.18 8.69 -1.44
CA ILE A 124 18.99 9.21 -0.35
C ILE A 124 19.87 10.37 -0.82
N LEU A 125 20.51 10.24 -2.00
CA LEU A 125 21.32 11.30 -2.58
C LEU A 125 20.48 12.52 -3.00
N ALA A 126 19.23 12.30 -3.43
CA ALA A 126 18.31 13.38 -3.77
C ALA A 126 17.93 14.22 -2.54
N ASP A 127 17.73 13.56 -1.39
CA ASP A 127 17.43 14.25 -0.12
C ASP A 127 18.67 14.83 0.56
N ASN A 128 19.86 14.28 0.30
CA ASN A 128 21.11 14.70 0.90
C ASN A 128 22.17 14.93 -0.18
N PRO A 129 22.10 16.04 -0.94
CA PRO A 129 23.00 16.30 -2.07
C PRO A 129 24.50 16.38 -1.70
N GLU A 130 24.80 16.74 -0.46
CA GLU A 130 26.16 16.85 0.08
C GLU A 130 26.75 15.50 0.53
N MET A 131 25.91 14.44 0.59
CA MET A 131 26.33 13.13 1.02
C MET A 131 27.22 12.47 -0.04
N SER A 132 28.25 11.75 0.40
CA SER A 132 29.07 10.97 -0.52
C SER A 132 28.29 9.80 -1.13
N SER A 133 28.57 9.48 -2.41
CA SER A 133 27.92 8.37 -3.12
C SER A 133 28.10 7.01 -2.42
N MET A 134 29.27 6.80 -1.78
CA MET A 134 29.55 5.59 -1.01
C MET A 134 28.68 5.52 0.25
N GLU A 135 28.46 6.63 0.90
CA GLU A 135 27.61 6.73 2.10
C GLU A 135 26.15 6.51 1.73
N ALA A 136 25.66 7.10 0.63
CA ALA A 136 24.33 6.86 0.09
C ALA A 136 24.09 5.37 -0.21
N LEU A 137 25.10 4.66 -0.76
CA LEU A 137 25.01 3.21 -0.96
C LEU A 137 24.94 2.43 0.36
N LYS A 138 25.75 2.79 1.35
CA LYS A 138 25.73 2.14 2.68
C LYS A 138 24.38 2.39 3.39
N GLN A 139 23.90 3.61 3.38
CA GLN A 139 22.62 3.96 3.98
C GLN A 139 21.46 3.25 3.28
N SER A 140 21.49 3.15 1.94
CA SER A 140 20.50 2.36 1.18
C SER A 140 20.47 0.90 1.63
N GLN A 141 21.64 0.27 1.84
CA GLN A 141 21.73 -1.11 2.31
C GLN A 141 21.13 -1.28 3.71
N THR A 142 21.34 -0.31 4.60
CA THR A 142 20.80 -0.33 5.96
C THR A 142 19.30 -0.11 5.95
N MET A 143 18.82 0.90 5.23
CA MET A 143 17.41 1.28 5.12
C MET A 143 16.55 0.13 4.57
N ILE A 144 17.02 -0.56 3.52
CA ILE A 144 16.25 -1.63 2.85
C ILE A 144 16.40 -3.01 3.54
N LYS A 145 17.24 -3.10 4.59
CA LYS A 145 17.44 -4.37 5.32
C LYS A 145 16.13 -4.82 5.96
N GLY A 146 15.67 -6.01 5.59
CA GLY A 146 14.35 -6.53 6.00
C GLY A 146 13.22 -6.27 4.98
N HIS A 147 13.31 -5.20 4.18
CA HIS A 147 12.26 -4.76 3.26
C HIS A 147 12.53 -5.08 1.78
N ARG A 148 13.62 -5.81 1.46
CA ARG A 148 13.98 -6.16 0.07
C ARG A 148 12.89 -6.95 -0.64
N MET A 149 12.26 -7.90 0.08
CA MET A 149 11.18 -8.72 -0.46
C MET A 149 9.91 -7.89 -0.70
N GLU A 150 9.62 -6.92 0.14
CA GLU A 150 8.49 -6.00 -0.05
C GLU A 150 8.67 -5.18 -1.34
N LEU A 151 9.88 -4.63 -1.56
CA LEU A 151 10.20 -3.92 -2.81
C LEU A 151 10.12 -4.86 -4.02
N PHE A 152 10.63 -6.09 -3.90
CA PHE A 152 10.52 -7.10 -4.97
C PHE A 152 9.06 -7.38 -5.31
N VAL A 153 8.21 -7.66 -4.31
CA VAL A 153 6.78 -7.92 -4.49
C VAL A 153 6.07 -6.71 -5.09
N LEU A 154 6.41 -5.50 -4.64
CA LEU A 154 5.88 -4.27 -5.21
C LEU A 154 6.19 -4.17 -6.72
N GLN A 155 7.44 -4.37 -7.11
CA GLN A 155 7.84 -4.33 -8.53
C GLN A 155 7.24 -5.49 -9.32
N PHE A 156 7.25 -6.71 -8.77
CA PHE A 156 6.68 -7.89 -9.40
C PHE A 156 5.17 -7.74 -9.65
N SER A 157 4.48 -7.00 -8.82
CA SER A 157 3.04 -6.71 -9.01
C SER A 157 2.72 -5.88 -10.25
N PHE A 158 3.74 -5.27 -10.89
CA PHE A 158 3.61 -4.60 -12.19
C PHE A 158 3.92 -5.53 -13.37
N PHE A 159 4.34 -6.78 -13.12
CA PHE A 159 4.72 -7.73 -14.17
C PHE A 159 3.61 -7.96 -15.20
N GLY A 160 2.36 -8.12 -14.74
CA GLY A 160 1.21 -8.26 -15.64
C GLY A 160 1.00 -7.05 -16.57
N TRP A 161 1.28 -5.84 -16.07
CA TRP A 161 1.23 -4.62 -16.88
C TRP A 161 2.34 -4.56 -17.92
N PHE A 162 3.54 -5.07 -17.62
CA PHE A 162 4.62 -5.18 -18.61
C PHE A 162 4.30 -6.19 -19.70
N LEU A 163 3.65 -7.32 -19.36
CA LEU A 163 3.15 -8.26 -20.36
C LEU A 163 2.11 -7.59 -21.27
N LEU A 164 1.18 -6.83 -20.70
CA LEU A 164 0.24 -6.02 -21.47
C LEU A 164 0.97 -5.01 -22.36
N GLY A 165 2.05 -4.41 -21.87
CA GLY A 165 2.93 -3.52 -22.65
C GLY A 165 3.50 -4.21 -23.89
N THR A 166 3.92 -5.46 -23.76
CA THR A 166 4.43 -6.25 -24.89
C THR A 166 3.33 -6.49 -25.96
N ILE A 167 2.12 -6.85 -25.52
CA ILE A 167 0.98 -7.09 -26.40
C ILE A 167 0.53 -5.79 -27.11
N THR A 168 0.58 -4.66 -26.41
CA THR A 168 0.16 -3.35 -26.93
C THR A 168 1.29 -2.58 -27.63
N LEU A 169 2.37 -3.24 -28.03
CA LEU A 169 3.55 -2.63 -28.67
C LEU A 169 4.11 -1.44 -27.87
N GLY A 170 4.08 -1.53 -26.56
CA GLY A 170 4.62 -0.53 -25.64
C GLY A 170 3.61 0.52 -25.15
N LEU A 171 2.39 0.58 -25.67
CA LEU A 171 1.41 1.61 -25.28
C LEU A 171 1.07 1.54 -23.77
N ALA A 172 0.91 0.35 -23.20
CA ALA A 172 0.64 0.22 -21.78
C ALA A 172 1.82 0.70 -20.89
N ASN A 173 3.04 0.77 -21.41
CA ASN A 173 4.20 1.24 -20.65
C ASN A 173 4.10 2.74 -20.33
N PHE A 174 3.38 3.54 -21.13
CA PHE A 174 3.12 4.97 -20.84
C PHE A 174 2.37 5.16 -19.52
N TYR A 175 1.59 4.17 -19.12
CA TYR A 175 0.93 4.15 -17.82
C TYR A 175 1.80 3.43 -16.76
N THR A 176 2.35 2.26 -17.09
CA THR A 176 3.01 1.37 -16.14
C THR A 176 4.28 1.96 -15.56
N ILE A 177 5.14 2.56 -16.40
CA ILE A 177 6.46 3.05 -15.96
C ILE A 177 6.34 4.25 -15.00
N PRO A 178 5.58 5.33 -15.33
CA PRO A 178 5.39 6.43 -14.38
C PRO A 178 4.76 5.97 -13.06
N TYR A 179 3.78 5.07 -13.14
CA TYR A 179 3.12 4.54 -11.96
C TYR A 179 4.06 3.72 -11.07
N MET A 180 4.89 2.87 -11.65
CA MET A 180 5.88 2.09 -10.91
C MET A 180 6.94 3.00 -10.26
N GLN A 181 7.43 4.01 -10.96
CA GLN A 181 8.41 4.96 -10.43
C GLN A 181 7.84 5.74 -9.22
N ALA A 182 6.61 6.22 -9.34
CA ALA A 182 5.93 6.87 -8.22
C ALA A 182 5.68 5.91 -7.04
N ALA A 183 5.35 4.64 -7.29
CA ALA A 183 5.19 3.65 -6.24
C ALA A 183 6.51 3.34 -5.51
N ILE A 184 7.65 3.32 -6.22
CA ILE A 184 8.98 3.15 -5.61
C ILE A 184 9.36 4.39 -4.79
N ALA A 185 9.03 5.59 -5.26
CA ALA A 185 9.23 6.82 -4.49
C ALA A 185 8.40 6.83 -3.20
N ALA A 186 7.13 6.39 -3.26
CA ALA A 186 6.28 6.22 -2.07
C ALA A 186 6.85 5.16 -1.12
N PHE A 187 7.44 4.09 -1.64
CA PHE A 187 8.13 3.08 -0.84
C PHE A 187 9.32 3.67 -0.09
N TYR A 188 10.14 4.50 -0.75
CA TYR A 188 11.24 5.20 -0.11
C TYR A 188 10.77 6.11 1.02
N GLU A 189 9.74 6.94 0.78
CA GLU A 189 9.17 7.84 1.80
C GLU A 189 8.67 7.08 3.03
N ASN A 190 8.04 5.93 2.82
CA ASN A 190 7.62 5.05 3.91
C ASN A 190 8.80 4.51 4.73
N LEU A 191 9.90 4.12 4.08
CA LEU A 191 11.11 3.65 4.77
C LEU A 191 11.87 4.78 5.46
N ALA A 192 11.86 5.99 4.90
CA ALA A 192 12.51 7.17 5.47
C ALA A 192 11.81 7.71 6.73
N GLY A 193 10.65 7.15 7.09
CA GLY A 193 9.82 7.64 8.19
C GLY A 193 9.18 9.00 7.90
N ASN A 194 9.32 9.50 6.68
CA ASN A 194 8.71 10.73 6.20
C ASN A 194 7.26 10.50 5.73
N SER A 195 6.64 9.39 6.13
CA SER A 195 5.23 9.15 5.85
C SER A 195 4.42 10.27 6.52
N ARG A 196 4.43 11.43 5.87
CA ARG A 196 3.40 12.44 6.07
C ARG A 196 2.11 11.68 5.89
N ASP A 197 1.16 11.97 6.71
CA ASP A 197 -0.21 11.49 6.55
C ASP A 197 -0.67 11.92 5.14
N TYR A 198 -0.34 11.11 4.13
CA TYR A 198 -0.69 11.36 2.72
C TYR A 198 -2.20 11.23 2.54
N GLY A 199 -2.95 11.89 3.46
CA GLY A 199 -4.40 11.96 3.44
C GLY A 199 -5.05 10.58 3.45
N ALA A 200 -4.56 9.67 4.28
CA ALA A 200 -5.31 8.46 4.63
C ALA A 200 -6.73 8.84 5.11
N THR A 201 -6.86 10.01 5.76
CA THR A 201 -8.14 10.61 6.13
C THR A 201 -9.00 11.00 4.92
N GLU A 202 -8.41 11.58 3.88
CA GLU A 202 -9.16 12.10 2.73
C GLU A 202 -9.48 11.01 1.69
N TYR A 203 -8.55 10.03 1.49
CA TYR A 203 -8.82 8.85 0.68
C TYR A 203 -9.89 7.96 1.30
N ASN A 204 -9.84 7.75 2.62
CA ASN A 204 -10.92 7.07 3.32
C ASN A 204 -12.24 7.84 3.22
N THR A 205 -12.21 9.17 3.09
CA THR A 205 -13.42 10.00 2.95
C THR A 205 -13.94 9.99 1.51
N GLU A 206 -13.08 10.11 0.50
CA GLU A 206 -13.49 10.14 -0.91
C GLU A 206 -13.87 8.74 -1.43
N TYR A 207 -13.10 7.71 -1.08
CA TYR A 207 -13.43 6.30 -1.38
C TYR A 207 -14.65 5.84 -0.57
N LYS A 208 -14.78 6.27 0.70
CA LYS A 208 -16.02 6.09 1.48
C LYS A 208 -17.20 6.83 0.86
N ALA A 209 -17.04 8.06 0.37
CA ALA A 209 -18.10 8.80 -0.27
C ALA A 209 -18.56 8.13 -1.57
N GLU A 210 -17.64 7.62 -2.39
CA GLU A 210 -17.96 6.92 -3.63
C GLU A 210 -18.60 5.54 -3.38
N TYR A 211 -18.06 4.77 -2.40
CA TYR A 211 -18.67 3.50 -1.98
C TYR A 211 -19.98 3.70 -1.22
N THR A 212 -20.09 4.75 -0.40
CA THR A 212 -21.32 5.06 0.32
C THR A 212 -22.41 5.55 -0.63
N SER A 213 -22.05 6.33 -1.67
CA SER A 213 -23.03 6.74 -2.69
C SER A 213 -23.48 5.57 -3.56
N ALA A 214 -22.60 4.63 -3.90
CA ALA A 214 -22.94 3.41 -4.62
C ALA A 214 -23.78 2.45 -3.74
N ALA A 215 -23.41 2.27 -2.46
CA ALA A 215 -24.16 1.42 -1.54
C ALA A 215 -25.53 2.03 -1.11
N VAL A 216 -25.61 3.37 -1.02
CA VAL A 216 -26.89 4.06 -0.76
C VAL A 216 -27.79 3.98 -1.99
N ALA A 217 -27.26 4.05 -3.21
CA ALA A 217 -28.05 3.85 -4.44
C ALA A 217 -28.58 2.40 -4.53
N ASP A 218 -27.77 1.41 -4.16
CA ASP A 218 -28.16 -0.01 -4.16
C ASP A 218 -29.19 -0.33 -3.04
N ASN A 219 -29.00 0.24 -1.84
CA ASN A 219 -29.96 0.13 -0.74
C ASN A 219 -31.28 0.88 -1.02
N THR A 220 -31.25 2.02 -1.68
CA THR A 220 -32.47 2.76 -2.05
C THR A 220 -33.27 1.97 -3.08
N GLN A 221 -32.62 1.27 -3.99
CA GLN A 221 -33.26 0.41 -4.98
C GLN A 221 -33.81 -0.88 -4.35
N ALA A 222 -33.12 -1.44 -3.37
CA ALA A 222 -33.59 -2.58 -2.58
C ALA A 222 -34.77 -2.21 -1.68
N GLU A 223 -34.77 -1.02 -1.09
CA GLU A 223 -35.85 -0.51 -0.24
C GLU A 223 -37.10 -0.16 -1.05
N LEU A 224 -36.93 0.38 -2.25
CA LEU A 224 -38.04 0.62 -3.18
C LEU A 224 -38.66 -0.70 -3.67
N LEU A 225 -37.87 -1.72 -3.92
CA LEU A 225 -38.33 -3.07 -4.25
C LEU A 225 -39.05 -3.71 -3.05
N TYR A 226 -38.52 -3.56 -1.84
CA TYR A 226 -39.20 -4.08 -0.61
C TYR A 226 -40.55 -3.41 -0.35
N GLN A 227 -40.66 -2.10 -0.55
CA GLN A 227 -41.92 -1.38 -0.45
C GLN A 227 -42.93 -1.77 -1.55
N GLN A 228 -42.43 -2.08 -2.74
CA GLN A 228 -43.26 -2.54 -3.87
C GLN A 228 -43.81 -3.97 -3.66
N PHE A 229 -43.09 -4.81 -2.90
CA PHE A 229 -43.51 -6.16 -2.55
C PHE A 229 -44.31 -6.24 -1.23
N SER A 230 -44.09 -5.34 -0.26
CA SER A 230 -44.79 -5.32 1.02
C SER A 230 -46.22 -4.70 0.93
N GLY A 231 -46.49 -3.96 -0.14
CA GLY A 231 -47.86 -3.45 -0.41
C GLY A 231 -48.87 -4.47 -0.89
N ALA A 232 -48.50 -5.75 -0.99
CA ALA A 232 -49.37 -6.83 -1.50
C ALA A 232 -49.93 -7.78 -0.42
N THR A 233 -49.70 -7.50 0.89
CA THR A 233 -50.18 -8.38 1.97
C THR A 233 -50.79 -7.60 3.13
N GLU A 234 -51.81 -6.83 2.85
CA GLU A 234 -52.73 -6.36 3.88
C GLU A 234 -54.17 -6.83 3.53
N VAL A 235 -54.54 -7.99 4.04
CA VAL A 235 -55.92 -8.24 4.51
C VAL A 235 -55.88 -9.35 5.55
N LEU A 236 -56.34 -9.04 6.74
CA LEU A 236 -56.94 -9.83 7.81
C LEU A 236 -56.21 -9.76 9.17
N GLY A 237 -56.92 -9.14 10.15
CA GLY A 237 -56.75 -9.49 11.54
C GLY A 237 -56.73 -8.32 12.53
N SER A 238 -57.88 -7.88 12.98
CA SER A 238 -58.15 -6.94 14.08
C SER A 238 -57.51 -7.36 15.40
N GLY A 239 -56.93 -6.37 16.14
CA GLY A 239 -56.54 -6.55 17.53
C GLY A 239 -55.91 -5.29 18.11
N SER A 240 -56.70 -4.56 18.88
CA SER A 240 -56.37 -3.32 19.58
C SER A 240 -55.33 -3.50 20.67
N ALA A 241 -54.30 -2.62 20.72
CA ALA A 241 -53.52 -2.33 21.91
C ALA A 241 -52.96 -0.89 21.90
N PRO A 242 -52.71 -0.26 23.03
CA PRO A 242 -52.84 1.18 23.24
C PRO A 242 -51.61 1.98 22.83
N THR A 243 -51.88 3.16 22.32
CA THR A 243 -50.93 4.23 21.98
C THR A 243 -50.24 4.75 23.24
N THR A 244 -48.95 4.47 23.40
CA THR A 244 -48.09 5.20 24.32
C THR A 244 -47.29 6.21 23.51
N VAL A 245 -47.57 7.49 23.73
CA VAL A 245 -46.79 8.61 23.19
C VAL A 245 -45.39 8.57 23.83
N LEU A 246 -44.39 8.20 23.09
CA LEU A 246 -43.00 8.32 23.53
C LEU A 246 -42.45 9.69 23.13
N ASN A 247 -41.98 10.37 24.15
CA ASN A 247 -41.36 11.69 24.18
C ASN A 247 -40.15 11.74 23.24
N GLN A 248 -40.14 12.69 22.30
CA GLN A 248 -38.99 13.02 21.44
C GLN A 248 -37.90 13.63 22.32
N ASN A 249 -36.99 12.84 22.87
CA ASN A 249 -35.64 13.23 23.34
C ASN A 249 -34.90 12.03 23.93
N GLN A 250 -34.84 10.92 23.23
CA GLN A 250 -33.79 9.91 23.45
C GLN A 250 -33.25 9.48 22.10
N ILE A 251 -32.02 9.95 21.83
CA ILE A 251 -31.15 9.40 20.77
C ILE A 251 -31.05 7.90 21.07
N PRO A 252 -31.40 7.00 20.12
CA PRO A 252 -31.21 5.57 20.33
C PRO A 252 -29.72 5.33 20.64
N ASN A 253 -29.45 4.55 21.69
CA ASN A 253 -28.14 4.02 22.03
C ASN A 253 -27.42 3.64 20.73
N GLN A 254 -26.27 4.27 20.48
CA GLN A 254 -25.36 3.78 19.45
C GLN A 254 -25.09 2.32 19.80
N MET A 255 -25.44 1.40 18.90
CA MET A 255 -25.05 0.01 19.04
C MET A 255 -23.54 -0.02 18.94
N GLU A 256 -22.87 -0.20 20.06
CA GLU A 256 -21.42 -0.37 20.13
C GLU A 256 -21.08 -1.83 19.84
N GLY A 257 -20.06 -2.07 19.06
CA GLY A 257 -19.46 -3.38 18.90
C GLY A 257 -18.53 -3.66 20.06
N SER A 258 -18.35 -4.91 20.43
CA SER A 258 -17.34 -5.28 21.41
C SER A 258 -16.56 -6.52 21.02
N PHE A 259 -15.34 -6.57 21.52
CA PHE A 259 -14.40 -7.67 21.42
C PHE A 259 -14.16 -8.19 22.83
N THR A 260 -14.39 -9.46 23.06
CA THR A 260 -14.14 -10.11 24.35
C THR A 260 -13.20 -11.28 24.16
N GLY A 261 -12.01 -11.25 24.76
CA GLY A 261 -11.06 -12.35 24.75
C GLY A 261 -11.60 -13.55 25.51
N VAL A 262 -11.66 -14.70 24.87
CA VAL A 262 -12.22 -15.94 25.43
C VAL A 262 -11.19 -17.04 25.59
N GLN A 263 -10.02 -16.90 24.97
CA GLN A 263 -8.99 -17.95 24.98
C GLN A 263 -7.58 -17.37 24.88
N GLY A 264 -6.62 -18.02 25.53
CA GLY A 264 -5.21 -17.63 25.49
C GLY A 264 -4.89 -16.39 26.32
N SER A 265 -3.92 -15.61 25.88
CA SER A 265 -3.47 -14.36 26.52
C SER A 265 -4.54 -13.27 26.51
N LEU A 266 -5.48 -13.36 25.57
CA LEU A 266 -6.59 -12.43 25.44
C LEU A 266 -7.73 -12.67 26.43
N THR A 267 -7.72 -13.79 27.18
CA THR A 267 -8.81 -14.16 28.09
C THR A 267 -9.12 -13.05 29.10
N GLY A 268 -10.37 -12.59 29.11
CA GLY A 268 -10.84 -11.55 30.03
C GLY A 268 -10.52 -10.11 29.58
N VAL A 269 -9.85 -9.94 28.47
CA VAL A 269 -9.62 -8.61 27.87
C VAL A 269 -10.86 -8.23 27.05
N ALA A 270 -11.36 -7.01 27.25
CA ALA A 270 -12.51 -6.49 26.51
C ALA A 270 -12.17 -5.13 25.90
N TYR A 271 -12.60 -4.94 24.67
CA TYR A 271 -12.48 -3.68 23.94
C TYR A 271 -13.84 -3.28 23.37
N THR A 272 -14.15 -1.99 23.42
CA THR A 272 -15.26 -1.42 22.65
C THR A 272 -14.75 -1.11 21.25
N LEU A 273 -15.54 -1.47 20.22
CA LEU A 273 -15.21 -1.25 18.83
C LEU A 273 -16.16 -0.19 18.27
N ASP A 274 -15.59 0.93 17.85
CA ASP A 274 -16.34 2.00 17.21
C ASP A 274 -16.90 1.57 15.85
N ASP A 275 -18.04 2.11 15.46
CA ASP A 275 -18.67 1.79 14.19
C ASP A 275 -17.75 2.16 13.02
N ARG A 276 -17.55 1.22 12.12
CA ARG A 276 -16.73 1.35 10.91
C ARG A 276 -15.25 1.68 11.11
N VAL A 277 -14.73 1.54 12.33
CA VAL A 277 -13.30 1.64 12.61
C VAL A 277 -12.68 0.25 12.46
N GLU A 278 -11.56 0.15 11.76
CA GLU A 278 -10.82 -1.10 11.58
C GLU A 278 -9.76 -1.23 12.67
N TYR A 279 -9.78 -2.33 13.39
CA TYR A 279 -8.86 -2.65 14.47
C TYR A 279 -7.97 -3.82 14.04
N ALA A 280 -6.66 -3.61 14.08
CA ALA A 280 -5.69 -4.67 13.81
C ALA A 280 -5.43 -5.50 15.08
N VAL A 281 -5.42 -6.82 14.91
CA VAL A 281 -5.13 -7.82 15.95
C VAL A 281 -3.88 -8.61 15.54
N GLY A 282 -2.93 -8.76 16.46
CA GLY A 282 -1.70 -9.51 16.20
C GLY A 282 -0.71 -9.41 17.36
N ARG A 283 0.54 -9.87 17.15
CA ARG A 283 1.56 -9.91 18.19
C ARG A 283 2.52 -8.72 18.23
N ASP A 284 2.40 -7.79 17.30
CA ASP A 284 3.29 -6.62 17.16
C ASP A 284 2.58 -5.35 17.65
N GLU A 285 3.10 -4.74 18.70
CA GLU A 285 2.50 -3.56 19.35
C GLU A 285 2.58 -2.29 18.48
N GLU A 286 3.51 -2.24 17.53
CA GLU A 286 3.60 -1.10 16.62
C GLU A 286 2.58 -1.15 15.48
N LEU A 287 2.06 -2.36 15.19
CA LEU A 287 1.13 -2.61 14.08
C LEU A 287 -0.32 -2.86 14.53
N CYS A 288 -0.52 -3.25 15.77
CA CYS A 288 -1.81 -3.73 16.26
C CYS A 288 -2.30 -2.94 17.47
N GLY A 289 -3.54 -2.50 17.43
CA GLY A 289 -4.22 -1.92 18.59
C GLY A 289 -4.71 -2.96 19.59
N ILE A 290 -4.84 -4.23 19.17
CA ILE A 290 -5.22 -5.36 20.02
C ILE A 290 -4.10 -6.38 19.96
N LEU A 291 -3.42 -6.59 21.10
CA LEU A 291 -2.24 -7.44 21.18
C LEU A 291 -2.60 -8.84 21.65
N ALA A 292 -2.28 -9.84 20.83
CA ALA A 292 -2.21 -11.24 21.20
C ALA A 292 -0.81 -11.59 21.77
N ASP A 293 -0.64 -12.85 22.22
CA ASP A 293 0.63 -13.32 22.81
C ASP A 293 1.83 -13.07 21.86
N ARG A 294 2.79 -12.29 22.36
CA ARG A 294 4.02 -11.94 21.64
C ARG A 294 4.91 -13.15 21.35
N ASP A 295 4.90 -14.13 22.26
CA ASP A 295 5.77 -15.30 22.20
C ASP A 295 5.16 -16.40 21.31
N ASN A 296 3.88 -16.29 20.97
CA ASN A 296 3.21 -17.22 20.08
C ASN A 296 3.57 -16.95 18.61
N THR A 297 4.56 -17.68 18.10
CA THR A 297 5.03 -17.55 16.70
C THR A 297 4.03 -18.03 15.67
N SER A 298 2.94 -18.71 16.06
CA SER A 298 1.84 -19.07 15.16
C SER A 298 0.97 -17.87 14.81
N ILE A 299 1.04 -16.79 15.60
CA ILE A 299 0.34 -15.53 15.35
C ILE A 299 1.24 -14.59 14.54
N SER A 300 0.73 -14.05 13.46
CA SER A 300 1.44 -13.05 12.64
C SER A 300 1.57 -11.72 13.37
N ARG A 301 2.56 -10.88 13.02
CA ARG A 301 2.71 -9.53 13.58
C ARG A 301 1.41 -8.74 13.49
N MET A 302 0.82 -8.64 12.31
CA MET A 302 -0.58 -8.29 12.08
C MET A 302 -1.27 -9.56 11.56
N HIS A 303 -2.25 -10.08 12.31
CA HIS A 303 -2.86 -11.38 12.04
C HIS A 303 -4.19 -11.25 11.31
N CYS A 304 -5.06 -10.42 11.82
CA CYS A 304 -6.33 -10.09 11.17
C CYS A 304 -6.73 -8.65 11.48
N THR A 305 -7.70 -8.14 10.73
CA THR A 305 -8.39 -6.89 11.06
C THR A 305 -9.86 -7.16 11.34
N ILE A 306 -10.45 -6.32 12.20
CA ILE A 306 -11.86 -6.41 12.63
C ILE A 306 -12.49 -5.04 12.45
N GLN A 307 -13.67 -5.00 11.85
CA GLN A 307 -14.45 -3.79 11.71
C GLN A 307 -15.90 -4.05 12.13
N PHE A 308 -16.40 -3.31 13.12
CA PHE A 308 -17.80 -3.35 13.48
C PHE A 308 -18.63 -2.52 12.52
N VAL A 309 -19.80 -3.02 12.11
CA VAL A 309 -20.74 -2.32 11.23
C VAL A 309 -22.13 -2.33 11.89
N SER A 310 -22.45 -1.23 12.54
CA SER A 310 -23.71 -1.07 13.29
C SER A 310 -24.97 -1.28 12.43
N SER A 311 -24.93 -0.81 11.17
CA SER A 311 -26.05 -0.94 10.23
C SER A 311 -26.36 -2.39 9.83
N GLN A 312 -25.38 -3.30 9.95
CA GLN A 312 -25.54 -4.73 9.67
C GLN A 312 -25.53 -5.58 10.93
N ASN A 313 -25.38 -4.93 12.09
CA ASN A 313 -25.30 -5.57 13.41
C ASN A 313 -24.32 -6.75 13.45
N GLY A 314 -23.13 -6.52 12.92
CA GLY A 314 -22.10 -7.56 12.77
C GLY A 314 -20.74 -6.98 12.47
N TYR A 315 -19.82 -7.84 12.03
CA TYR A 315 -18.41 -7.49 11.87
C TYR A 315 -17.87 -7.98 10.54
N TYR A 316 -16.95 -7.22 9.96
CA TYR A 316 -16.07 -7.75 8.93
C TYR A 316 -14.75 -8.16 9.56
N VAL A 317 -14.30 -9.37 9.27
CA VAL A 317 -13.01 -9.91 9.69
C VAL A 317 -12.21 -10.25 8.45
N THR A 318 -10.97 -9.73 8.37
CA THR A 318 -10.06 -10.00 7.24
C THR A 318 -8.82 -10.72 7.72
N ASP A 319 -8.60 -11.94 7.25
CA ASP A 319 -7.37 -12.71 7.55
C ASP A 319 -6.18 -12.15 6.78
N GLN A 320 -5.14 -11.71 7.48
CA GLN A 320 -3.87 -11.26 6.91
C GLN A 320 -2.70 -12.17 7.33
N SER A 321 -3.01 -13.24 8.02
CA SER A 321 -2.04 -14.10 8.68
C SER A 321 -1.35 -15.09 7.74
N PHE A 322 -0.30 -15.73 8.25
CA PHE A 322 0.34 -16.86 7.60
C PHE A 322 -0.36 -18.18 7.93
N ASN A 323 -0.78 -18.36 9.19
CA ASN A 323 -1.32 -19.63 9.69
C ASN A 323 -2.86 -19.70 9.64
N GLY A 324 -3.54 -18.59 9.38
CA GLY A 324 -5.00 -18.52 9.20
C GLY A 324 -5.73 -17.94 10.41
N THR A 325 -6.83 -17.26 10.12
CA THR A 325 -7.85 -16.80 11.06
C THR A 325 -9.08 -17.68 10.89
N PHE A 326 -9.72 -18.06 11.96
CA PHE A 326 -10.86 -18.99 11.95
C PHE A 326 -12.06 -18.33 12.63
N ALA A 327 -13.24 -18.42 12.02
CA ALA A 327 -14.53 -18.01 12.59
C ALA A 327 -15.31 -19.27 12.93
N ASP A 328 -15.63 -19.47 14.21
CA ASP A 328 -16.30 -20.68 14.73
C ASP A 328 -15.64 -21.98 14.23
N GLY A 329 -14.29 -22.00 14.17
CA GLY A 329 -13.49 -23.11 13.70
C GLY A 329 -13.38 -23.27 12.19
N VAL A 330 -14.04 -22.42 11.38
CA VAL A 330 -13.93 -22.41 9.92
C VAL A 330 -12.89 -21.40 9.49
N ARG A 331 -11.92 -21.82 8.69
CA ARG A 331 -10.85 -20.94 8.20
C ARG A 331 -11.41 -19.88 7.25
N LEU A 332 -11.07 -18.62 7.50
CA LEU A 332 -11.43 -17.50 6.63
C LEU A 332 -10.52 -17.44 5.38
N PRO A 333 -11.02 -16.99 4.23
CA PRO A 333 -10.19 -16.72 3.06
C PRO A 333 -9.24 -15.57 3.35
N LYS A 334 -7.98 -15.73 2.90
CA LYS A 334 -6.94 -14.73 3.17
C LYS A 334 -7.11 -13.49 2.31
N GLY A 335 -7.05 -12.33 2.95
CA GLY A 335 -7.07 -11.02 2.30
C GLY A 335 -8.47 -10.55 1.84
N GLU A 336 -9.51 -11.32 2.10
CA GLU A 336 -10.88 -10.98 1.76
C GLU A 336 -11.71 -10.71 3.03
N PRO A 337 -12.38 -9.54 3.14
CA PRO A 337 -13.27 -9.27 4.26
C PRO A 337 -14.44 -10.26 4.30
N GLN A 338 -14.60 -10.95 5.42
CA GLN A 338 -15.71 -11.88 5.64
C GLN A 338 -16.64 -11.32 6.70
N PHE A 339 -17.92 -11.29 6.38
CA PHE A 339 -18.94 -10.85 7.32
C PHE A 339 -19.23 -11.97 8.34
N VAL A 340 -19.18 -11.63 9.62
CA VAL A 340 -19.51 -12.52 10.73
C VAL A 340 -20.53 -11.86 11.67
N HIS A 341 -21.41 -12.65 12.24
CA HIS A 341 -22.43 -12.17 13.15
C HIS A 341 -21.89 -11.94 14.56
N ARG A 342 -22.62 -11.18 15.37
CA ARG A 342 -22.37 -11.09 16.82
C ARG A 342 -22.38 -12.48 17.45
N GLY A 343 -21.54 -12.71 18.42
CA GLY A 343 -21.36 -13.99 19.08
C GLY A 343 -20.36 -14.92 18.42
N THR A 344 -19.90 -14.62 17.19
CA THR A 344 -18.88 -15.42 16.50
C THR A 344 -17.57 -15.40 17.27
N VAL A 345 -16.98 -16.58 17.46
CA VAL A 345 -15.66 -16.75 18.07
C VAL A 345 -14.59 -16.80 16.98
N ILE A 346 -13.66 -15.86 17.05
CA ILE A 346 -12.50 -15.81 16.16
C ILE A 346 -11.30 -16.43 16.89
N THR A 347 -10.61 -17.37 16.21
CA THR A 347 -9.37 -17.96 16.71
C THR A 347 -8.22 -17.72 15.73
N LEU A 348 -6.99 -17.59 16.29
CA LEU A 348 -5.81 -17.17 15.56
C LEU A 348 -4.79 -18.31 15.44
N GLY A 349 -4.22 -18.49 14.25
CA GLY A 349 -3.07 -19.37 14.03
C GLY A 349 -3.29 -20.83 14.46
N ASP A 350 -2.67 -21.24 15.55
CA ASP A 350 -2.80 -22.56 16.14
C ASP A 350 -4.07 -22.75 17.01
N GLN A 351 -4.95 -21.74 16.99
CA GLN A 351 -6.24 -21.69 17.69
C GLN A 351 -6.11 -21.71 19.24
N ARG A 352 -4.96 -21.35 19.78
CA ARG A 352 -4.80 -21.18 21.25
C ARG A 352 -5.19 -19.79 21.73
N GLU A 353 -5.26 -18.83 20.82
CA GLU A 353 -5.71 -17.47 21.04
C GLU A 353 -7.05 -17.24 20.39
N GLY A 354 -7.99 -16.65 21.12
CA GLY A 354 -9.32 -16.43 20.60
C GLY A 354 -10.11 -15.37 21.34
N PHE A 355 -11.04 -14.76 20.62
CA PHE A 355 -11.93 -13.73 21.12
C PHE A 355 -13.33 -13.87 20.49
N ARG A 356 -14.33 -13.36 21.18
CA ARG A 356 -15.72 -13.29 20.71
C ARG A 356 -16.07 -11.86 20.33
N LEU A 357 -16.80 -11.72 19.26
CA LEU A 357 -17.31 -10.47 18.75
C LEU A 357 -18.78 -10.29 19.20
N ASP A 358 -19.04 -9.39 20.18
CA ASP A 358 -20.34 -9.19 20.83
C ASP A 358 -21.00 -7.87 20.50
#